data_b14ba0788a5e9303c9651ce8be4dbc25
#
_entry.id   b14ba0788a5e9303c9651ce8be4dbc25
#
_cell.length_a   1.000
_cell.length_b   1.000
_cell.length_c   1.000
_cell.angle_alpha   90.00
_cell.angle_beta   90.00
_cell.angle_gamma   90.00
#
_symmetry.space_group_name_H-M   'P 1'
#
loop_
_entity.id
_entity.type
_entity.pdbx_description
1 polymer ?
#
loop_
_entity_poly.entity_id
_entity_poly.type
_entity_poly.pdbx_seq_one_letter_code
_entity_poly.pdbx_strand_id
1 'polypeptide(L)'
;STPKPSSAASDVYKRQGNNTVMNKEKMDYMDVSPKQVVSAATACIPFLENDDSNRALMGANMQRQAVPLMNPESPFVGTGMEHVAARDSGAAVIAKQRGRVEHVESNEILVRSLIEEDGQEYEGELNRYPLAKFKRSNTGTCYNQRPIVKPNDIVDKGEILADGPSMDLGEMALGRNVVVGFMTWDGYNYEDAVIMSERLVKDDVYTSIHIEEYESEARDTKLGPEEITRDIPNVSENALKNLDDRGIVYVGAEVKDGDILVGKVTPKGVTELTAEERLLTATLGKKHGEVVTIHY
;
A
#
# COMPACT_ATOMS: atom_id res chain seq x y z
N SER A 1 26.13 -5.70 -19.47
CA SER A 1 27.29 -4.95 -20.02
C SER A 1 26.83 -4.24 -21.28
N THR A 2 26.94 -2.92 -21.30
CA THR A 2 26.69 -2.11 -22.51
C THR A 2 27.58 -2.64 -23.65
N PRO A 3 27.03 -2.89 -24.83
CA PRO A 3 27.85 -3.29 -25.98
C PRO A 3 28.91 -2.20 -26.22
N LYS A 4 30.16 -2.62 -26.33
CA LYS A 4 31.23 -1.66 -26.61
C LYS A 4 30.96 -0.97 -27.94
N PRO A 5 31.24 0.33 -28.07
CA PRO A 5 31.05 1.08 -29.31
C PRO A 5 31.78 0.53 -30.53
N SER A 6 32.73 -0.42 -30.35
CA SER A 6 33.43 -1.10 -31.43
C SER A 6 32.53 -1.97 -32.32
N SER A 7 31.35 -2.38 -31.82
CA SER A 7 30.35 -3.12 -32.60
C SER A 7 29.35 -2.22 -33.31
N ALA A 8 29.43 -0.90 -33.15
CA ALA A 8 28.50 0.05 -33.74
C ALA A 8 28.44 0.01 -35.26
N ALA A 9 29.43 -0.55 -35.93
CA ALA A 9 29.38 -0.79 -37.39
C ALA A 9 28.36 -1.86 -37.80
N SER A 10 27.89 -2.68 -36.84
CA SER A 10 26.83 -3.68 -37.03
C SER A 10 25.47 -3.26 -36.46
N ASP A 11 25.39 -2.12 -35.77
CA ASP A 11 24.14 -1.66 -35.22
C ASP A 11 23.21 -1.13 -36.29
N VAL A 12 21.97 -1.61 -36.26
CA VAL A 12 20.94 -1.23 -37.20
C VAL A 12 20.37 0.13 -36.80
N TYR A 13 20.65 1.15 -37.64
CA TYR A 13 20.18 2.50 -37.43
C TYR A 13 18.92 2.79 -38.26
N LYS A 14 17.92 3.45 -37.68
CA LYS A 14 16.73 3.92 -38.38
C LYS A 14 16.90 5.35 -38.86
N ARG A 15 17.06 5.55 -40.15
CA ARG A 15 16.99 6.88 -40.76
C ARG A 15 15.77 6.95 -41.67
N GLN A 16 14.85 7.90 -41.39
CA GLN A 16 13.60 8.06 -42.13
C GLN A 16 12.78 6.75 -42.25
N GLY A 17 12.78 5.93 -41.21
CA GLY A 17 12.07 4.65 -41.18
C GLY A 17 12.82 3.45 -41.77
N ASN A 18 13.96 3.65 -42.41
CA ASN A 18 14.78 2.57 -42.97
C ASN A 18 15.92 2.16 -42.02
N ASN A 19 16.15 0.88 -41.90
CA ASN A 19 17.27 0.35 -41.13
C ASN A 19 18.55 0.45 -41.99
N THR A 20 19.57 1.12 -41.46
CA THR A 20 20.87 1.28 -42.16
C THR A 20 22.03 1.03 -41.22
N VAL A 21 23.16 0.59 -41.75
CA VAL A 21 24.39 0.47 -41.00
C VAL A 21 25.23 1.72 -41.22
N MET A 22 25.72 2.31 -40.11
CA MET A 22 26.39 3.59 -40.12
C MET A 22 27.61 3.58 -39.19
N ASN A 23 28.60 4.43 -39.46
CA ASN A 23 29.74 4.62 -38.55
C ASN A 23 29.25 5.28 -37.23
N LYS A 24 29.73 4.79 -36.10
CA LYS A 24 29.41 5.26 -34.74
C LYS A 24 29.58 6.77 -34.55
N GLU A 25 30.56 7.38 -35.23
CA GLU A 25 30.87 8.81 -35.14
C GLU A 25 29.79 9.71 -35.73
N LYS A 26 28.87 9.13 -36.51
CA LYS A 26 27.74 9.82 -37.14
C LYS A 26 26.44 9.60 -36.40
N MET A 27 26.46 8.91 -35.26
CA MET A 27 25.28 8.67 -34.42
C MET A 27 25.17 9.75 -33.36
N ASP A 28 23.99 10.35 -33.22
CA ASP A 28 23.71 11.37 -32.20
C ASP A 28 23.29 10.75 -30.87
N TYR A 29 22.59 9.60 -30.90
CA TYR A 29 22.05 8.93 -29.74
C TYR A 29 22.18 7.43 -29.81
N MET A 30 22.31 6.79 -28.68
CA MET A 30 22.38 5.34 -28.54
C MET A 30 21.59 4.90 -27.29
N ASP A 31 20.87 3.79 -27.40
CA ASP A 31 20.22 3.20 -26.24
C ASP A 31 21.24 2.77 -25.18
N VAL A 32 21.02 3.20 -23.93
CA VAL A 32 21.96 2.90 -22.82
C VAL A 32 21.88 1.44 -22.43
N SER A 33 20.70 0.82 -22.52
CA SER A 33 20.46 -0.57 -22.12
C SER A 33 19.27 -1.16 -22.88
N PRO A 34 19.29 -2.47 -23.22
CA PRO A 34 18.13 -3.19 -23.73
C PRO A 34 16.91 -3.16 -22.78
N LYS A 35 17.13 -2.93 -21.47
CA LYS A 35 16.06 -2.83 -20.47
C LYS A 35 15.13 -1.63 -20.69
N GLN A 36 15.51 -0.65 -21.50
CA GLN A 36 14.67 0.51 -21.81
C GLN A 36 13.39 0.17 -22.60
N VAL A 37 13.34 -0.98 -23.27
CA VAL A 37 12.16 -1.41 -24.03
C VAL A 37 11.05 -2.01 -23.16
N VAL A 38 11.33 -2.30 -21.90
CA VAL A 38 10.38 -2.88 -20.96
C VAL A 38 10.04 -1.91 -19.83
N SER A 39 8.86 -2.09 -19.19
CA SER A 39 8.48 -1.32 -18.02
C SER A 39 9.33 -1.70 -16.79
N ALA A 40 9.34 -0.85 -15.76
CA ALA A 40 10.01 -1.14 -14.50
C ALA A 40 9.50 -2.44 -13.85
N ALA A 41 8.18 -2.68 -13.88
CA ALA A 41 7.60 -3.92 -13.37
C ALA A 41 8.09 -5.15 -14.13
N THR A 42 8.13 -5.09 -15.46
CA THR A 42 8.65 -6.17 -16.31
C THR A 42 10.14 -6.40 -16.08
N ALA A 43 10.90 -5.34 -15.84
CA ALA A 43 12.34 -5.44 -15.54
C ALA A 43 12.64 -6.12 -14.19
N CYS A 44 11.67 -6.26 -13.32
CA CYS A 44 11.78 -6.97 -12.04
C CYS A 44 11.50 -8.49 -12.16
N ILE A 45 11.12 -8.98 -13.33
CA ILE A 45 10.85 -10.41 -13.56
C ILE A 45 12.20 -11.13 -13.79
N PRO A 46 12.59 -12.05 -12.90
CA PRO A 46 13.81 -12.84 -13.12
C PRO A 46 13.62 -13.82 -14.28
N PHE A 47 14.68 -14.06 -15.04
CA PHE A 47 14.68 -14.95 -16.22
C PHE A 47 13.64 -14.57 -17.29
N LEU A 48 13.37 -13.28 -17.44
CA LEU A 48 12.40 -12.75 -18.40
C LEU A 48 12.62 -13.25 -19.83
N GLU A 49 13.88 -13.42 -20.22
CA GLU A 49 14.28 -13.90 -21.55
C GLU A 49 13.79 -15.31 -21.87
N ASN A 50 13.44 -16.09 -20.86
CA ASN A 50 12.92 -17.45 -21.02
C ASN A 50 11.38 -17.50 -21.05
N ASP A 51 10.72 -16.38 -20.81
CA ASP A 51 9.26 -16.30 -20.74
C ASP A 51 8.66 -15.89 -22.09
N ASP A 52 7.51 -16.47 -22.42
CA ASP A 52 6.68 -15.97 -23.51
C ASP A 52 6.15 -14.56 -23.19
N SER A 53 6.08 -13.70 -24.21
CA SER A 53 5.66 -12.32 -24.07
C SER A 53 4.28 -12.14 -23.42
N ASN A 54 3.33 -13.02 -23.72
CA ASN A 54 2.01 -13.01 -23.14
C ASN A 54 2.03 -13.31 -21.63
N ARG A 55 2.88 -14.28 -21.23
CA ARG A 55 3.04 -14.64 -19.80
C ARG A 55 3.83 -13.59 -19.04
N ALA A 56 4.82 -12.96 -19.63
CA ALA A 56 5.53 -11.84 -19.06
C ALA A 56 4.58 -10.64 -18.79
N LEU A 57 3.67 -10.35 -19.74
CA LEU A 57 2.65 -9.33 -19.57
C LEU A 57 1.72 -9.62 -18.37
N MET A 58 1.23 -10.87 -18.26
CA MET A 58 0.40 -11.30 -17.13
C MET A 58 1.15 -11.16 -15.81
N GLY A 59 2.41 -11.61 -15.74
CA GLY A 59 3.26 -11.49 -14.56
C GLY A 59 3.50 -10.03 -14.15
N ALA A 60 3.81 -9.16 -15.08
CA ALA A 60 3.99 -7.73 -14.84
C ALA A 60 2.70 -7.07 -14.29
N ASN A 61 1.54 -7.46 -14.80
CA ASN A 61 0.25 -6.99 -14.30
C ASN A 61 -0.03 -7.50 -12.88
N MET A 62 0.27 -8.75 -12.58
CA MET A 62 0.08 -9.35 -11.24
C MET A 62 1.00 -8.72 -10.19
N GLN A 63 2.24 -8.34 -10.52
CA GLN A 63 3.11 -7.59 -9.61
C GLN A 63 2.46 -6.29 -9.12
N ARG A 64 1.74 -5.58 -9.99
CA ARG A 64 1.04 -4.34 -9.64
C ARG A 64 -0.19 -4.53 -8.75
N GLN A 65 -0.69 -5.76 -8.63
CA GLN A 65 -1.83 -6.14 -7.80
C GLN A 65 -1.40 -6.76 -6.47
N ALA A 66 -0.09 -6.84 -6.20
CA ALA A 66 0.43 -7.41 -4.96
C ALA A 66 -0.02 -6.59 -3.74
N VAL A 67 -0.58 -7.29 -2.76
CA VAL A 67 -1.01 -6.69 -1.50
C VAL A 67 0.20 -6.52 -0.58
N PRO A 68 0.41 -5.35 0.04
CA PRO A 68 1.45 -5.17 1.04
C PRO A 68 1.23 -6.08 2.24
N LEU A 69 2.22 -6.92 2.53
CA LEU A 69 2.19 -7.83 3.67
C LEU A 69 2.71 -7.15 4.94
N MET A 70 2.30 -7.65 6.10
CA MET A 70 2.84 -7.20 7.39
C MET A 70 4.35 -7.44 7.49
N ASN A 71 4.80 -8.61 7.06
CA ASN A 71 6.20 -9.01 7.07
C ASN A 71 6.61 -9.46 5.67
N PRO A 72 6.88 -8.53 4.75
CA PRO A 72 7.39 -8.89 3.43
C PRO A 72 8.82 -9.41 3.53
N GLU A 73 9.28 -10.09 2.50
CA GLU A 73 10.63 -10.65 2.42
C GLU A 73 11.20 -10.41 1.04
N SER A 74 12.46 -9.97 0.97
CA SER A 74 13.16 -9.76 -0.29
C SER A 74 13.27 -11.06 -1.09
N PRO A 75 13.10 -11.06 -2.40
CA PRO A 75 13.22 -12.25 -3.21
C PRO A 75 14.67 -12.77 -3.21
N PHE A 76 14.83 -14.10 -3.09
CA PHE A 76 16.17 -14.71 -3.19
C PHE A 76 16.79 -14.57 -4.57
N VAL A 77 15.96 -14.50 -5.60
CA VAL A 77 16.38 -14.29 -6.99
C VAL A 77 15.76 -13.01 -7.50
N GLY A 78 16.59 -12.04 -7.83
CA GLY A 78 16.19 -10.73 -8.33
C GLY A 78 16.95 -10.33 -9.59
N THR A 79 16.58 -9.18 -10.14
CA THR A 79 17.18 -8.61 -11.36
C THR A 79 18.10 -7.43 -11.08
N GLY A 80 18.21 -6.99 -9.82
CA GLY A 80 18.90 -5.77 -9.40
C GLY A 80 18.11 -4.49 -9.64
N MET A 81 16.90 -4.57 -10.17
CA MET A 81 15.99 -3.43 -10.33
C MET A 81 15.19 -3.15 -9.05
N GLU A 82 15.08 -4.11 -8.16
CA GLU A 82 14.26 -4.07 -6.95
C GLU A 82 14.67 -2.92 -6.03
N HIS A 83 15.97 -2.74 -5.82
CA HIS A 83 16.51 -1.66 -5.00
C HIS A 83 16.24 -0.27 -5.61
N VAL A 84 16.42 -0.14 -6.92
CA VAL A 84 16.16 1.12 -7.63
C VAL A 84 14.66 1.45 -7.61
N ALA A 85 13.81 0.46 -7.85
CA ALA A 85 12.36 0.62 -7.81
C ALA A 85 11.88 1.04 -6.40
N ALA A 86 12.41 0.42 -5.34
CA ALA A 86 12.09 0.77 -3.96
C ALA A 86 12.50 2.21 -3.62
N ARG A 87 13.74 2.58 -3.90
CA ARG A 87 14.27 3.92 -3.62
C ARG A 87 13.53 5.01 -4.38
N ASP A 88 13.28 4.81 -5.67
CA ASP A 88 12.75 5.85 -6.56
C ASP A 88 11.20 5.88 -6.56
N SER A 89 10.53 4.94 -5.89
CA SER A 89 9.06 4.89 -5.79
C SER A 89 8.45 6.04 -4.98
N GLY A 90 9.23 6.67 -4.10
CA GLY A 90 8.76 7.67 -3.14
C GLY A 90 8.00 7.10 -1.93
N ALA A 91 7.88 5.77 -1.82
CA ALA A 91 7.26 5.11 -0.66
C ALA A 91 8.25 4.93 0.50
N ALA A 92 9.54 4.82 0.20
CA ALA A 92 10.61 4.79 1.19
C ALA A 92 10.99 6.21 1.64
N VAL A 93 11.48 6.32 2.86
CA VAL A 93 12.08 7.56 3.36
C VAL A 93 13.57 7.53 3.06
N ILE A 94 14.05 8.52 2.32
CA ILE A 94 15.45 8.62 1.87
C ILE A 94 16.16 9.80 2.52
N ALA A 95 17.47 9.66 2.77
CA ALA A 95 18.33 10.70 3.30
C ALA A 95 18.51 11.83 2.26
N LYS A 96 18.24 13.07 2.66
CA LYS A 96 18.43 14.26 1.81
C LYS A 96 19.89 14.67 1.68
N GLN A 97 20.67 14.38 2.70
CA GLN A 97 22.09 14.73 2.83
C GLN A 97 22.82 13.62 3.56
N ARG A 98 24.15 13.56 3.40
CA ARG A 98 24.99 12.70 4.22
C ARG A 98 24.90 13.14 5.68
N GLY A 99 24.81 12.17 6.60
CA GLY A 99 24.67 12.48 8.02
C GLY A 99 24.85 11.29 8.92
N ARG A 100 24.84 11.57 10.23
CA ARG A 100 24.84 10.55 11.29
C ARG A 100 23.45 10.46 11.89
N VAL A 101 22.92 9.27 12.01
CA VAL A 101 21.63 9.00 12.67
C VAL A 101 21.81 9.21 14.17
N GLU A 102 21.16 10.20 14.75
CA GLU A 102 21.21 10.48 16.19
C GLU A 102 20.15 9.69 16.95
N HIS A 103 18.93 9.69 16.42
CA HIS A 103 17.81 9.10 17.12
C HIS A 103 16.86 8.40 16.14
N VAL A 104 16.33 7.26 16.56
CA VAL A 104 15.38 6.46 15.79
C VAL A 104 14.20 6.09 16.67
N GLU A 105 13.02 6.55 16.27
CA GLU A 105 11.75 6.16 16.86
C GLU A 105 10.84 5.52 15.81
N SER A 106 9.74 4.95 16.25
CA SER A 106 8.76 4.32 15.34
C SER A 106 8.08 5.32 14.40
N ASN A 107 8.01 6.58 14.79
CA ASN A 107 7.30 7.67 14.10
C ASN A 107 8.24 8.72 13.48
N GLU A 108 9.53 8.72 13.85
CA GLU A 108 10.50 9.68 13.30
C GLU A 108 11.94 9.19 13.38
N ILE A 109 12.77 9.72 12.49
CA ILE A 109 14.23 9.54 12.50
C ILE A 109 14.87 10.93 12.50
N LEU A 110 15.87 11.12 13.38
CA LEU A 110 16.66 12.33 13.44
C LEU A 110 18.06 12.06 12.91
N VAL A 111 18.46 12.80 11.90
CA VAL A 111 19.78 12.68 11.26
C VAL A 111 20.49 14.02 11.29
N ARG A 112 21.67 14.06 11.89
CA ARG A 112 22.54 15.22 11.85
C ARG A 112 23.36 15.20 10.58
N SER A 113 23.26 16.24 9.78
CA SER A 113 24.04 16.35 8.55
C SER A 113 25.53 16.46 8.87
N LEU A 114 26.35 15.83 8.02
CA LEU A 114 27.79 15.93 8.05
C LEU A 114 28.23 16.73 6.82
N ILE A 115 28.91 17.83 7.07
CA ILE A 115 29.43 18.73 6.03
C ILE A 115 30.94 18.50 5.96
N GLU A 116 31.44 18.19 4.77
CA GLU A 116 32.85 18.04 4.53
C GLU A 116 33.42 19.35 3.94
N GLU A 117 34.26 20.05 4.70
CA GLU A 117 34.98 21.23 4.25
C GLU A 117 36.48 21.03 4.55
N ASP A 118 37.33 21.27 3.56
CA ASP A 118 38.78 21.14 3.66
C ASP A 118 39.28 19.79 4.18
N GLY A 119 38.54 18.70 3.89
CA GLY A 119 38.91 17.35 4.34
C GLY A 119 38.62 17.08 5.82
N GLN A 120 37.83 17.93 6.47
CA GLN A 120 37.31 17.73 7.83
C GLN A 120 35.81 17.68 7.82
N GLU A 121 35.23 16.75 8.61
CA GLU A 121 33.78 16.61 8.80
C GLU A 121 33.33 17.52 9.94
N TYR A 122 32.32 18.34 9.67
CA TYR A 122 31.64 19.20 10.64
C TYR A 122 30.18 18.75 10.78
N GLU A 123 29.68 18.87 12.02
CA GLU A 123 28.26 18.65 12.29
C GLU A 123 27.44 19.85 11.80
N GLY A 124 26.47 19.57 10.95
CA GLY A 124 25.54 20.55 10.39
C GLY A 124 24.16 20.51 11.06
N GLU A 125 23.12 20.79 10.29
CA GLU A 125 21.76 20.87 10.76
C GLU A 125 21.16 19.48 11.12
N LEU A 126 20.26 19.48 12.11
CA LEU A 126 19.48 18.30 12.46
C LEU A 126 18.27 18.19 11.55
N ASN A 127 18.26 17.16 10.72
CA ASN A 127 17.15 16.85 9.81
C ASN A 127 16.19 15.87 10.48
N ARG A 128 14.90 16.22 10.46
CA ARG A 128 13.82 15.39 10.97
C ARG A 128 13.08 14.71 9.81
N TYR A 129 12.94 13.39 9.91
CA TYR A 129 12.23 12.55 8.94
C TYR A 129 11.03 11.90 9.62
N PRO A 130 9.82 12.47 9.49
CA PRO A 130 8.61 11.87 10.02
C PRO A 130 8.22 10.63 9.21
N LEU A 131 7.77 9.58 9.90
CA LEU A 131 7.37 8.32 9.31
C LEU A 131 5.84 8.22 9.25
N ALA A 132 5.31 7.77 8.11
CA ALA A 132 3.89 7.48 7.99
C ALA A 132 3.58 6.16 8.69
N LYS A 133 2.62 6.20 9.62
CA LYS A 133 2.21 5.02 10.40
C LYS A 133 0.75 4.70 10.13
N PHE A 134 0.49 3.46 9.69
CA PHE A 134 -0.84 2.88 9.52
C PHE A 134 -1.85 3.79 8.80
N LYS A 135 -1.43 4.42 7.71
CA LYS A 135 -2.31 5.25 6.88
C LYS A 135 -3.00 4.39 5.82
N ARG A 136 -4.26 4.70 5.55
CA ARG A 136 -4.99 4.10 4.45
C ARG A 136 -4.40 4.52 3.11
N SER A 137 -4.13 3.56 2.22
CA SER A 137 -3.82 3.83 0.82
C SER A 137 -5.11 4.04 0.01
N ASN A 138 -4.99 4.51 -1.24
CA ASN A 138 -6.14 4.70 -2.12
C ASN A 138 -6.93 3.40 -2.40
N THR A 139 -6.27 2.25 -2.30
CA THR A 139 -6.85 0.92 -2.52
C THR A 139 -7.31 0.22 -1.24
N GLY A 140 -7.27 0.91 -0.09
CA GLY A 140 -7.66 0.35 1.20
C GLY A 140 -6.60 -0.50 1.87
N THR A 141 -5.38 -0.53 1.37
CA THR A 141 -4.24 -1.20 2.01
C THR A 141 -3.56 -0.30 3.04
N CYS A 142 -2.66 -0.86 3.84
CA CYS A 142 -1.95 -0.14 4.89
C CYS A 142 -0.63 0.44 4.39
N TYR A 143 -0.47 1.74 4.54
CA TYR A 143 0.79 2.44 4.33
C TYR A 143 1.49 2.65 5.68
N ASN A 144 2.54 1.89 5.92
CA ASN A 144 3.30 1.92 7.16
C ASN A 144 4.79 1.94 6.86
N GLN A 145 5.51 2.93 7.38
CA GLN A 145 6.95 3.06 7.22
C GLN A 145 7.66 2.55 8.46
N ARG A 146 8.72 1.75 8.24
CA ARG A 146 9.52 1.14 9.31
C ARG A 146 10.97 1.55 9.18
N PRO A 147 11.63 2.10 10.25
CA PRO A 147 13.05 2.40 10.23
C PRO A 147 13.88 1.13 9.96
N ILE A 148 14.92 1.27 9.12
CA ILE A 148 15.92 0.22 8.90
C ILE A 148 17.30 0.60 9.43
N VAL A 149 17.52 1.87 9.72
CA VAL A 149 18.75 2.40 10.27
C VAL A 149 18.77 2.34 11.79
N LYS A 150 19.97 2.36 12.36
CA LYS A 150 20.21 2.36 13.81
C LYS A 150 20.85 3.66 14.25
N PRO A 151 20.71 4.05 15.53
CA PRO A 151 21.48 5.17 16.09
C PRO A 151 22.98 5.01 15.87
N ASN A 152 23.64 6.09 15.49
CA ASN A 152 25.05 6.21 15.11
C ASN A 152 25.43 5.66 13.72
N ASP A 153 24.51 5.16 12.93
CA ASP A 153 24.79 4.82 11.53
C ASP A 153 25.12 6.10 10.74
N ILE A 154 26.07 5.98 9.83
CA ILE A 154 26.38 7.04 8.85
C ILE A 154 25.64 6.69 7.59
N VAL A 155 24.85 7.62 7.09
CA VAL A 155 24.03 7.46 5.90
C VAL A 155 24.44 8.47 4.84
N ASP A 156 24.48 8.04 3.60
CA ASP A 156 24.78 8.89 2.46
C ASP A 156 23.50 9.51 1.86
N LYS A 157 23.68 10.57 1.07
CA LYS A 157 22.57 11.18 0.36
C LYS A 157 21.91 10.18 -0.60
N GLY A 158 20.59 10.01 -0.47
CA GLY A 158 19.80 9.10 -1.30
C GLY A 158 19.71 7.67 -0.73
N GLU A 159 20.32 7.40 0.43
CA GLU A 159 20.19 6.12 1.13
C GLU A 159 18.84 6.01 1.82
N ILE A 160 18.31 4.80 1.89
CA ILE A 160 16.99 4.53 2.47
C ILE A 160 17.13 4.48 4.00
N LEU A 161 16.33 5.31 4.68
CA LEU A 161 16.27 5.38 6.15
C LEU A 161 15.16 4.53 6.72
N ALA A 162 14.05 4.43 5.99
CA ALA A 162 12.90 3.64 6.40
C ALA A 162 12.22 2.98 5.19
N ASP A 163 11.88 1.71 5.35
CA ASP A 163 11.12 0.95 4.38
C ASP A 163 9.65 1.39 4.34
N GLY A 164 9.10 1.46 3.14
CA GLY A 164 7.67 1.64 2.92
C GLY A 164 6.91 0.29 2.84
N PRO A 165 5.65 0.32 2.38
CA PRO A 165 4.91 -0.91 2.13
C PRO A 165 5.58 -1.74 1.03
N SER A 166 5.50 -3.07 1.15
CA SER A 166 6.12 -4.03 0.21
C SER A 166 7.62 -3.82 -0.01
N MET A 167 8.33 -3.49 1.06
CA MET A 167 9.79 -3.34 1.07
C MET A 167 10.42 -4.11 2.21
N ASP A 168 11.63 -4.60 1.99
CA ASP A 168 12.46 -5.26 2.97
C ASP A 168 13.92 -4.84 2.78
N LEU A 169 14.48 -4.18 3.80
CA LEU A 169 15.86 -3.66 3.83
C LEU A 169 16.24 -2.83 2.57
N GLY A 170 15.32 -1.99 2.12
CA GLY A 170 15.54 -1.12 0.96
C GLY A 170 15.33 -1.77 -0.39
N GLU A 171 14.85 -3.00 -0.44
CA GLU A 171 14.51 -3.69 -1.67
C GLU A 171 13.00 -3.90 -1.81
N MET A 172 12.52 -3.98 -3.03
CA MET A 172 11.12 -4.30 -3.30
C MET A 172 10.83 -5.76 -2.92
N ALA A 173 9.87 -5.95 -2.01
CA ALA A 173 9.45 -7.22 -1.48
C ALA A 173 7.92 -7.37 -1.62
N LEU A 174 7.47 -7.92 -2.74
CA LEU A 174 6.05 -8.05 -3.06
C LEU A 174 5.37 -9.26 -2.39
N GLY A 175 6.12 -10.10 -1.69
CA GLY A 175 5.60 -11.31 -1.08
C GLY A 175 6.57 -11.93 -0.09
N ARG A 176 6.55 -13.28 -0.04
CA ARG A 176 7.37 -14.11 0.85
C ARG A 176 8.01 -15.25 0.06
N ASN A 177 9.20 -15.67 0.49
CA ASN A 177 9.84 -16.86 -0.05
C ASN A 177 9.29 -18.10 0.67
N VAL A 178 8.60 -18.97 -0.07
CA VAL A 178 7.99 -20.19 0.46
C VAL A 178 8.44 -21.42 -0.30
N VAL A 179 8.52 -22.55 0.39
CA VAL A 179 8.82 -23.84 -0.24
C VAL A 179 7.56 -24.37 -0.92
N VAL A 180 7.64 -24.67 -2.20
CA VAL A 180 6.53 -25.15 -3.03
C VAL A 180 6.85 -26.56 -3.55
N GLY A 181 5.92 -27.48 -3.38
CA GLY A 181 5.97 -28.83 -3.98
C GLY A 181 5.01 -28.92 -5.18
N PHE A 182 5.53 -29.25 -6.36
CA PHE A 182 4.71 -29.47 -7.56
C PHE A 182 4.34 -30.95 -7.65
N MET A 183 3.17 -31.31 -7.17
CA MET A 183 2.66 -32.67 -7.16
C MET A 183 1.13 -32.70 -7.11
N THR A 184 0.54 -33.84 -7.46
CA THR A 184 -0.87 -34.10 -7.19
C THR A 184 -1.08 -34.47 -5.72
N TRP A 185 -2.12 -33.96 -5.07
CA TRP A 185 -2.43 -34.26 -3.69
C TRP A 185 -3.91 -34.66 -3.54
N ASP A 186 -4.19 -35.94 -3.69
CA ASP A 186 -5.54 -36.55 -3.55
C ASP A 186 -6.68 -35.81 -4.28
N GLY A 187 -6.34 -35.09 -5.37
CA GLY A 187 -7.27 -34.28 -6.15
C GLY A 187 -7.66 -32.93 -5.55
N TYR A 188 -7.21 -32.60 -4.33
CA TYR A 188 -7.55 -31.33 -3.69
C TYR A 188 -6.85 -30.11 -4.32
N ASN A 189 -5.85 -30.30 -5.14
CA ASN A 189 -5.17 -29.26 -5.91
C ASN A 189 -5.44 -29.33 -7.42
N TYR A 190 -6.67 -29.77 -7.80
CA TYR A 190 -7.10 -29.84 -9.18
C TYR A 190 -7.23 -28.45 -9.79
N GLU A 191 -6.79 -28.27 -11.05
CA GLU A 191 -6.71 -27.00 -11.78
C GLU A 191 -5.86 -25.96 -11.03
N ASP A 192 -6.46 -24.82 -10.65
CA ASP A 192 -5.80 -23.69 -9.99
C ASP A 192 -5.86 -23.76 -8.45
N ALA A 193 -6.38 -24.88 -7.90
CA ALA A 193 -6.43 -25.06 -6.46
C ALA A 193 -5.04 -25.30 -5.85
N VAL A 194 -4.79 -24.70 -4.69
CA VAL A 194 -3.52 -24.80 -3.97
C VAL A 194 -3.79 -25.29 -2.55
N ILE A 195 -3.01 -26.27 -2.11
CA ILE A 195 -3.00 -26.72 -0.71
C ILE A 195 -1.94 -25.92 0.04
N MET A 196 -2.32 -25.30 1.15
CA MET A 196 -1.45 -24.49 1.98
C MET A 196 -1.30 -25.09 3.36
N SER A 197 -0.10 -25.01 3.92
CA SER A 197 0.15 -25.40 5.32
C SER A 197 -0.52 -24.41 6.27
N GLU A 198 -1.14 -24.92 7.35
CA GLU A 198 -1.69 -24.12 8.44
C GLU A 198 -0.64 -23.22 9.11
N ARG A 199 0.63 -23.59 9.02
CA ARG A 199 1.75 -22.79 9.49
C ARG A 199 1.79 -21.40 8.87
N LEU A 200 1.41 -21.27 7.59
CA LEU A 200 1.38 -19.96 6.92
C LEU A 200 0.40 -18.98 7.59
N VAL A 201 -0.68 -19.51 8.16
CA VAL A 201 -1.65 -18.71 8.93
C VAL A 201 -1.13 -18.43 10.33
N LYS A 202 -0.57 -19.43 11.01
CA LYS A 202 -0.04 -19.28 12.38
C LYS A 202 1.13 -18.30 12.49
N ASP A 203 2.00 -18.30 11.48
CA ASP A 203 3.21 -17.45 11.44
C ASP A 203 2.96 -16.10 10.73
N ASP A 204 1.70 -15.76 10.42
CA ASP A 204 1.31 -14.51 9.73
C ASP A 204 2.09 -14.26 8.43
N VAL A 205 2.36 -15.32 7.66
CA VAL A 205 3.24 -15.25 6.48
C VAL A 205 2.61 -14.37 5.39
N TYR A 206 1.31 -14.50 5.13
CA TYR A 206 0.56 -13.73 4.12
C TYR A 206 -0.42 -12.75 4.74
N THR A 207 -0.28 -12.43 6.01
CA THR A 207 -1.18 -11.51 6.70
C THR A 207 -0.98 -10.09 6.20
N SER A 208 -2.07 -9.42 5.89
CA SER A 208 -2.13 -8.05 5.43
C SER A 208 -3.11 -7.24 6.26
N ILE A 209 -2.93 -5.92 6.28
CA ILE A 209 -3.80 -4.98 6.96
C ILE A 209 -4.58 -4.20 5.92
N HIS A 210 -5.91 -4.21 6.04
CA HIS A 210 -6.80 -3.42 5.21
C HIS A 210 -7.48 -2.37 6.07
N ILE A 211 -7.50 -1.12 5.59
CA ILE A 211 -8.10 0.01 6.30
C ILE A 211 -9.24 0.52 5.45
N GLU A 212 -10.47 0.40 5.99
CA GLU A 212 -11.68 0.91 5.38
C GLU A 212 -12.05 2.26 6.02
N GLU A 213 -12.59 3.17 5.22
CA GLU A 213 -13.04 4.48 5.67
C GLU A 213 -14.51 4.65 5.30
N TYR A 214 -15.33 4.86 6.31
CA TYR A 214 -16.76 5.09 6.17
C TYR A 214 -17.07 6.53 6.57
N GLU A 215 -17.69 7.26 5.65
CA GLU A 215 -18.08 8.65 5.88
C GLU A 215 -19.61 8.77 5.97
N SER A 216 -20.09 9.47 6.99
CA SER A 216 -21.52 9.77 7.15
C SER A 216 -21.73 11.23 7.49
N GLU A 217 -22.68 11.85 6.81
CA GLU A 217 -23.04 13.26 6.98
C GLU A 217 -24.50 13.37 7.39
N ALA A 218 -24.77 14.19 8.40
CA ALA A 218 -26.13 14.58 8.76
C ALA A 218 -26.50 15.87 8.02
N ARG A 219 -27.60 15.82 7.25
CA ARG A 219 -28.04 16.92 6.39
C ARG A 219 -29.37 17.48 6.85
N ASP A 220 -29.64 18.75 6.56
CA ASP A 220 -30.94 19.33 6.70
C ASP A 220 -31.88 18.86 5.59
N THR A 221 -32.99 18.21 5.96
CA THR A 221 -34.02 17.77 5.03
C THR A 221 -35.26 18.67 5.15
N LYS A 222 -36.14 18.61 4.14
CA LYS A 222 -37.43 19.34 4.17
C LYS A 222 -38.34 18.94 5.35
N LEU A 223 -38.12 17.78 5.92
CA LEU A 223 -38.90 17.22 7.02
C LEU A 223 -38.25 17.48 8.39
N GLY A 224 -37.05 18.01 8.42
CA GLY A 224 -36.25 18.29 9.59
C GLY A 224 -34.78 17.89 9.43
N PRO A 225 -33.91 18.25 10.37
CA PRO A 225 -32.54 17.87 10.33
C PRO A 225 -32.35 16.35 10.59
N GLU A 226 -31.40 15.74 9.89
CA GLU A 226 -30.89 14.42 10.26
C GLU A 226 -30.01 14.55 11.50
N GLU A 227 -29.93 13.51 12.29
CA GLU A 227 -29.15 13.51 13.53
C GLU A 227 -28.32 12.23 13.64
N ILE A 228 -27.04 12.39 14.01
CA ILE A 228 -26.17 11.27 14.36
C ILE A 228 -26.28 11.09 15.88
N THR A 229 -26.83 9.95 16.29
CA THR A 229 -27.14 9.68 17.70
C THR A 229 -27.07 8.19 17.99
N ARG A 230 -26.82 7.86 19.27
CA ARG A 230 -26.93 6.50 19.78
C ARG A 230 -28.40 6.09 20.04
N ASP A 231 -29.30 7.05 20.28
CA ASP A 231 -30.71 6.79 20.52
C ASP A 231 -31.42 6.45 19.20
N ILE A 232 -31.31 5.18 18.81
CA ILE A 232 -31.89 4.66 17.58
C ILE A 232 -33.15 3.85 17.92
N PRO A 233 -34.32 4.20 17.37
CA PRO A 233 -35.55 3.47 17.62
C PRO A 233 -35.48 2.05 17.02
N ASN A 234 -36.10 1.08 17.71
CA ASN A 234 -36.26 -0.30 17.26
C ASN A 234 -34.96 -1.12 17.08
N VAL A 235 -33.89 -0.71 17.75
CA VAL A 235 -32.61 -1.43 17.76
C VAL A 235 -32.31 -1.89 19.19
N SER A 236 -31.81 -3.12 19.35
CA SER A 236 -31.45 -3.67 20.65
C SER A 236 -30.21 -3.00 21.23
N GLU A 237 -30.15 -2.88 22.56
CA GLU A 237 -28.95 -2.39 23.28
C GLU A 237 -27.66 -3.16 22.92
N ASN A 238 -27.77 -4.46 22.62
CA ASN A 238 -26.63 -5.27 22.22
C ASN A 238 -26.04 -4.87 20.85
N ALA A 239 -26.88 -4.41 19.93
CA ALA A 239 -26.42 -3.91 18.64
C ALA A 239 -25.74 -2.53 18.75
N LEU A 240 -26.07 -1.77 19.81
CA LEU A 240 -25.53 -0.45 20.08
C LEU A 240 -24.32 -0.44 21.02
N LYS A 241 -23.85 -1.62 21.46
CA LYS A 241 -22.79 -1.76 22.47
C LYS A 241 -21.46 -1.09 22.07
N ASN A 242 -21.16 -1.05 20.75
CA ASN A 242 -19.92 -0.50 20.21
C ASN A 242 -20.00 1.00 19.91
N LEU A 243 -21.18 1.65 20.09
CA LEU A 243 -21.35 3.08 19.84
C LEU A 243 -21.08 3.90 21.11
N ASP A 244 -20.44 5.04 20.94
CA ASP A 244 -20.28 6.07 21.96
C ASP A 244 -21.58 6.88 22.15
N ASP A 245 -21.60 7.83 23.08
CA ASP A 245 -22.75 8.69 23.35
C ASP A 245 -23.13 9.59 22.16
N ARG A 246 -22.21 9.78 21.20
CA ARG A 246 -22.47 10.55 19.99
C ARG A 246 -23.02 9.68 18.83
N GLY A 247 -23.16 8.37 19.05
CA GLY A 247 -23.62 7.43 18.02
C GLY A 247 -22.56 6.98 17.01
N ILE A 248 -21.28 7.14 17.36
CA ILE A 248 -20.15 6.71 16.53
C ILE A 248 -19.42 5.58 17.25
N VAL A 249 -18.93 4.60 16.51
CA VAL A 249 -18.14 3.50 17.07
C VAL A 249 -16.93 4.05 17.85
N TYR A 250 -16.68 3.52 19.05
CA TYR A 250 -15.54 3.97 19.87
C TYR A 250 -14.22 3.34 19.38
N VAL A 251 -13.13 4.06 19.60
CA VAL A 251 -11.79 3.60 19.25
C VAL A 251 -11.41 2.36 20.05
N GLY A 252 -10.99 1.28 19.38
CA GLY A 252 -10.66 0.00 19.97
C GLY A 252 -11.79 -1.01 20.00
N ALA A 253 -12.99 -0.68 19.48
CA ALA A 253 -14.08 -1.64 19.34
C ALA A 253 -13.72 -2.73 18.32
N GLU A 254 -13.99 -3.99 18.67
CA GLU A 254 -13.98 -5.09 17.72
C GLU A 254 -15.33 -5.13 17.01
N VAL A 255 -15.30 -4.90 15.69
CA VAL A 255 -16.51 -4.91 14.84
C VAL A 255 -16.53 -6.15 13.97
N LYS A 256 -17.73 -6.64 13.70
CA LYS A 256 -17.98 -7.81 12.85
C LYS A 256 -18.97 -7.42 11.75
N ASP A 257 -19.02 -8.25 10.73
CA ASP A 257 -19.99 -8.10 9.66
C ASP A 257 -21.41 -7.97 10.21
N GLY A 258 -22.10 -6.90 9.83
CA GLY A 258 -23.44 -6.53 10.33
C GLY A 258 -23.45 -5.63 11.57
N ASP A 259 -22.33 -5.31 12.19
CA ASP A 259 -22.28 -4.37 13.32
C ASP A 259 -22.48 -2.93 12.86
N ILE A 260 -23.13 -2.15 13.71
CA ILE A 260 -23.42 -0.74 13.44
C ILE A 260 -22.19 0.12 13.76
N LEU A 261 -21.72 0.88 12.78
CA LEU A 261 -20.59 1.81 12.94
C LEU A 261 -21.04 3.23 13.30
N VAL A 262 -22.15 3.69 12.71
CA VAL A 262 -22.71 5.02 12.94
C VAL A 262 -24.22 4.91 13.02
N GLY A 263 -24.81 5.50 14.07
CA GLY A 263 -26.24 5.62 14.22
C GLY A 263 -26.73 6.97 13.68
N LYS A 264 -27.57 6.94 12.63
CA LYS A 264 -28.16 8.13 12.01
C LYS A 264 -29.67 7.98 11.92
N VAL A 265 -30.38 9.03 12.35
CA VAL A 265 -31.83 9.09 12.29
C VAL A 265 -32.27 10.19 11.31
N THR A 266 -33.11 9.80 10.36
CA THR A 266 -33.70 10.71 9.37
C THR A 266 -35.17 10.85 9.61
N PRO A 267 -35.75 12.09 9.70
CA PRO A 267 -37.18 12.28 9.95
C PRO A 267 -38.02 11.80 8.75
N LYS A 268 -39.08 11.01 9.03
CA LYS A 268 -40.05 10.54 8.03
C LYS A 268 -41.26 11.47 7.91
N GLY A 269 -41.81 11.59 6.70
CA GLY A 269 -43.09 12.23 6.45
C GLY A 269 -44.26 11.44 7.04
N VAL A 270 -45.31 12.13 7.46
CA VAL A 270 -46.52 11.51 8.05
C VAL A 270 -47.18 10.49 7.14
N THR A 271 -46.98 10.61 5.82
CA THR A 271 -47.53 9.70 4.80
C THR A 271 -46.77 8.39 4.69
N GLU A 272 -45.54 8.35 5.18
CA GLU A 272 -44.64 7.20 5.09
C GLU A 272 -44.63 6.32 6.34
N LEU A 273 -45.34 6.80 7.42
CA LEU A 273 -45.46 6.06 8.65
C LEU A 273 -46.42 4.87 8.53
N THR A 274 -46.03 3.74 9.08
CA THR A 274 -46.92 2.58 9.25
C THR A 274 -48.05 2.89 10.23
N ALA A 275 -49.10 2.09 10.24
CA ALA A 275 -50.23 2.30 11.17
C ALA A 275 -49.83 2.24 12.64
N GLU A 276 -48.85 1.37 12.97
CA GLU A 276 -48.28 1.23 14.32
C GLU A 276 -47.45 2.44 14.72
N GLU A 277 -46.60 2.95 13.81
CA GLU A 277 -45.79 4.14 14.02
C GLU A 277 -46.65 5.40 14.19
N ARG A 278 -47.77 5.51 13.45
CA ARG A 278 -48.76 6.60 13.62
C ARG A 278 -49.39 6.57 15.00
N LEU A 279 -49.74 5.40 15.50
CA LEU A 279 -50.33 5.24 16.83
C LEU A 279 -49.32 5.62 17.92
N LEU A 280 -48.09 5.19 17.80
CA LEU A 280 -47.01 5.54 18.73
C LEU A 280 -46.69 7.03 18.73
N THR A 281 -46.67 7.67 17.56
CA THR A 281 -46.47 9.11 17.41
C THR A 281 -47.59 9.90 18.08
N ALA A 282 -48.85 9.46 17.90
CA ALA A 282 -50.01 10.08 18.50
C ALA A 282 -50.06 9.91 20.03
N THR A 283 -49.55 8.78 20.55
CA THR A 283 -49.64 8.44 21.97
C THR A 283 -48.45 8.95 22.80
N LEU A 284 -47.23 8.96 22.24
CA LEU A 284 -46.00 9.26 22.96
C LEU A 284 -45.31 10.55 22.50
N GLY A 285 -45.81 11.22 21.45
CA GLY A 285 -45.25 12.47 20.94
C GLY A 285 -43.83 12.33 20.37
N LYS A 286 -43.35 11.11 20.17
CA LYS A 286 -42.01 10.85 19.62
C LYS A 286 -41.99 11.02 18.11
N LYS A 287 -41.03 11.77 17.60
CA LYS A 287 -40.74 11.84 16.16
C LYS A 287 -40.17 10.50 15.72
N HIS A 288 -40.84 9.84 14.78
CA HIS A 288 -40.30 8.63 14.12
C HIS A 288 -39.46 9.05 12.94
N GLY A 289 -38.22 8.55 12.91
CA GLY A 289 -37.31 8.69 11.80
C GLY A 289 -37.02 7.35 11.14
N GLU A 290 -36.63 7.37 9.88
CA GLU A 290 -36.01 6.24 9.24
C GLU A 290 -34.60 6.07 9.79
N VAL A 291 -34.32 4.86 10.22
CA VAL A 291 -32.96 4.54 10.73
C VAL A 291 -32.08 4.22 9.53
N VAL A 292 -31.13 5.09 9.28
CA VAL A 292 -30.05 4.84 8.32
C VAL A 292 -28.79 4.58 9.13
N THR A 293 -28.41 3.32 9.26
CA THR A 293 -27.19 2.93 9.94
C THR A 293 -26.14 2.54 8.90
N ILE A 294 -24.88 2.91 9.15
CA ILE A 294 -23.76 2.34 8.41
C ILE A 294 -23.38 1.06 9.12
N HIS A 295 -23.43 -0.05 8.39
CA HIS A 295 -23.02 -1.35 8.85
C HIS A 295 -21.64 -1.68 8.27
N TYR A 296 -20.84 -2.41 9.05
CA TYR A 296 -19.57 -2.99 8.59
C TYR A 296 -19.82 -4.13 7.59
#